data_b0c9a53a9615581d05c9d1e201673800
#
_entry.id   b0c9a53a9615581d05c9d1e201673800
#
_cell.length_a   1.000
_cell.length_b   1.000
_cell.length_c   1.000
_cell.angle_alpha   90.00
_cell.angle_beta   90.00
_cell.angle_gamma   90.00
#
_symmetry.space_group_name_H-M   'P 1'
#
loop_
_entity.id
_entity.type
_entity.pdbx_description
1 polymer ?
#
loop_
_entity_poly.entity_id
_entity_poly.type
_entity_poly.pdbx_seq_one_letter_code
_entity_poly.pdbx_strand_id
1 'polypeptide(L)'
;EHILKSGDYVVKLNGTEVADKDDLITRIENGSGEAAILTIRRGEEYFDVKIDPVQDQTKKYKIGVWVRDNAQGVGTMTYIDSQGNFGALGHGINDVDTSNLMEMNDGTLYQTEIISIQKGTAGHPGEMTGMIVYSDDRILGDITSNSVRGIFGKCNDKALALGTEEAMPIGLKQEIRKGPAQILCTVDGTTRYYDIEITDIHLDHDNVNRGIELKVTDSDLIAL
;
A
#
# COMPACT_ATOMS: atom_id res chain seq x y z
N GLU A 1 31.35 -10.73 -3.03
CA GLU A 1 31.50 -9.61 -2.09
C GLU A 1 30.09 -9.16 -1.73
N HIS A 2 29.74 -9.28 -0.43
CA HIS A 2 28.39 -8.92 0.04
C HIS A 2 28.36 -7.39 0.23
N ILE A 3 27.64 -6.71 -0.67
CA ILE A 3 27.35 -5.27 -0.59
C ILE A 3 25.85 -5.07 -0.42
N LEU A 4 25.45 -3.98 0.23
CA LEU A 4 24.03 -3.60 0.36
C LEU A 4 23.44 -3.25 -1.00
N LYS A 5 22.16 -3.63 -1.15
CA LYS A 5 21.33 -3.31 -2.33
C LYS A 5 19.96 -2.85 -1.88
N SER A 6 19.27 -2.12 -2.75
CA SER A 6 17.86 -1.82 -2.55
C SER A 6 17.06 -3.13 -2.42
N GLY A 7 16.12 -3.17 -1.50
CA GLY A 7 15.32 -4.36 -1.17
C GLY A 7 15.95 -5.31 -0.14
N ASP A 8 17.13 -4.99 0.40
CA ASP A 8 17.70 -5.72 1.52
C ASP A 8 16.97 -5.41 2.83
N TYR A 9 16.70 -6.42 3.63
CA TYR A 9 16.15 -6.24 4.98
C TYR A 9 17.28 -6.27 6.01
N VAL A 10 17.41 -5.21 6.81
CA VAL A 10 18.35 -5.16 7.93
C VAL A 10 17.72 -5.86 9.12
N VAL A 11 18.27 -7.01 9.49
CA VAL A 11 17.71 -7.86 10.56
C VAL A 11 18.42 -7.63 11.89
N LYS A 12 19.77 -7.49 11.86
CA LYS A 12 20.57 -7.27 13.08
C LYS A 12 21.62 -6.19 12.85
N LEU A 13 21.97 -5.52 13.94
CA LEU A 13 23.14 -4.64 14.05
C LEU A 13 24.07 -5.19 15.14
N ASN A 14 25.29 -5.54 14.77
CA ASN A 14 26.30 -6.11 15.66
C ASN A 14 25.78 -7.34 16.45
N GLY A 15 25.05 -8.22 15.75
CA GLY A 15 24.49 -9.46 16.33
C GLY A 15 23.19 -9.29 17.11
N THR A 16 22.76 -8.06 17.38
CA THR A 16 21.50 -7.77 18.10
C THR A 16 20.40 -7.41 17.11
N GLU A 17 19.21 -7.98 17.26
CA GLU A 17 18.05 -7.69 16.40
C GLU A 17 17.73 -6.19 16.37
N VAL A 18 17.30 -5.72 15.19
CA VAL A 18 16.83 -4.36 14.95
C VAL A 18 15.29 -4.39 15.07
N ALA A 19 14.75 -3.58 15.97
CA ALA A 19 13.32 -3.53 16.21
C ALA A 19 12.59 -2.75 15.11
N ASP A 20 13.13 -1.58 14.76
CA ASP A 20 12.58 -0.67 13.76
C ASP A 20 13.68 0.25 13.22
N LYS A 21 13.30 1.15 12.33
CA LYS A 21 14.20 2.14 11.72
C LYS A 21 14.85 3.06 12.77
N ASP A 22 14.07 3.49 13.76
CA ASP A 22 14.53 4.45 14.76
C ASP A 22 15.52 3.80 15.74
N ASP A 23 15.32 2.52 16.07
CA ASP A 23 16.31 1.72 16.82
C ASP A 23 17.62 1.63 16.04
N LEU A 24 17.56 1.28 14.74
CA LEU A 24 18.75 1.19 13.90
C LEU A 24 19.50 2.55 13.85
N ILE A 25 18.78 3.63 13.57
CA ILE A 25 19.35 4.98 13.49
C ILE A 25 20.00 5.37 14.83
N THR A 26 19.27 5.20 15.93
CA THR A 26 19.73 5.56 17.27
C THR A 26 21.02 4.83 17.64
N ARG A 27 21.09 3.53 17.38
CA ARG A 27 22.26 2.70 17.70
C ARG A 27 23.46 3.05 16.84
N ILE A 28 23.27 3.41 15.57
CA ILE A 28 24.35 3.86 14.69
C ILE A 28 24.84 5.26 15.10
N GLU A 29 23.92 6.21 15.32
CA GLU A 29 24.25 7.59 15.67
C GLU A 29 25.01 7.70 17.00
N ASN A 30 24.68 6.85 17.98
CA ASN A 30 25.31 6.81 19.30
C ASN A 30 26.48 5.82 19.37
N GLY A 31 26.86 5.22 18.25
CA GLY A 31 27.99 4.28 18.20
C GLY A 31 29.35 4.98 18.40
N SER A 32 30.40 4.16 18.53
CA SER A 32 31.79 4.63 18.70
C SER A 32 32.48 5.07 17.39
N GLY A 33 31.80 4.88 16.25
CA GLY A 33 32.42 5.04 14.93
C GLY A 33 33.24 3.86 14.44
N GLU A 34 33.26 2.79 15.23
CA GLU A 34 33.82 1.52 14.78
C GLU A 34 32.94 0.87 13.69
N ALA A 35 33.54 -0.02 12.91
CA ALA A 35 32.84 -0.74 11.87
C ALA A 35 31.60 -1.47 12.42
N ALA A 36 30.46 -1.24 11.84
CA ALA A 36 29.20 -1.88 12.16
C ALA A 36 29.02 -3.13 11.29
N ILE A 37 28.49 -4.19 11.88
CA ILE A 37 28.11 -5.41 11.14
C ILE A 37 26.58 -5.44 11.06
N LEU A 38 26.06 -5.34 9.83
CA LEU A 38 24.63 -5.53 9.56
C LEU A 38 24.40 -6.95 9.09
N THR A 39 23.54 -7.69 9.79
CA THR A 39 23.00 -8.94 9.26
C THR A 39 21.83 -8.59 8.33
N ILE A 40 21.97 -8.98 7.08
CA ILE A 40 21.03 -8.69 5.98
C ILE A 40 20.27 -9.95 5.60
N ARG A 41 18.97 -9.82 5.35
CA ARG A 41 18.17 -10.81 4.64
C ARG A 41 17.89 -10.30 3.23
N ARG A 42 18.22 -11.09 2.22
CA ARG A 42 17.93 -10.88 0.80
C ARG A 42 17.24 -12.11 0.24
N GLY A 43 15.93 -12.03 0.03
CA GLY A 43 15.11 -13.21 -0.21
C GLY A 43 15.20 -14.16 0.98
N GLU A 44 15.63 -15.40 0.73
CA GLU A 44 15.80 -16.43 1.77
C GLU A 44 17.23 -16.49 2.34
N GLU A 45 18.16 -15.70 1.81
CA GLU A 45 19.57 -15.74 2.23
C GLU A 45 19.87 -14.72 3.34
N TYR A 46 20.67 -15.13 4.31
CA TYR A 46 21.19 -14.28 5.38
C TYR A 46 22.70 -14.17 5.25
N PHE A 47 23.23 -12.95 5.35
CA PHE A 47 24.67 -12.69 5.32
C PHE A 47 25.00 -11.41 6.08
N ASP A 48 26.26 -11.30 6.48
CA ASP A 48 26.76 -10.13 7.18
C ASP A 48 27.45 -9.18 6.22
N VAL A 49 27.19 -7.88 6.38
CA VAL A 49 27.85 -6.78 5.69
C VAL A 49 28.54 -5.88 6.70
N LYS A 50 29.84 -5.70 6.54
CA LYS A 50 30.60 -4.76 7.34
C LYS A 50 30.52 -3.37 6.71
N ILE A 51 30.16 -2.36 7.50
CA ILE A 51 30.06 -0.96 7.08
C ILE A 51 30.84 -0.09 8.05
N ASP A 52 31.59 0.85 7.53
CA ASP A 52 32.30 1.86 8.32
C ASP A 52 31.43 3.13 8.42
N PRO A 53 30.89 3.45 9.61
CA PRO A 53 30.09 4.67 9.78
C PRO A 53 30.95 5.92 9.60
N VAL A 54 30.36 6.94 8.98
CA VAL A 54 31.01 8.24 8.77
C VAL A 54 30.34 9.29 9.62
N GLN A 55 31.12 10.11 10.30
CA GLN A 55 30.61 11.20 11.11
C GLN A 55 30.15 12.37 10.22
N ASP A 56 28.93 12.84 10.39
CA ASP A 56 28.39 13.99 9.68
C ASP A 56 28.79 15.31 10.36
N GLN A 57 28.36 16.45 9.79
CA GLN A 57 28.63 17.78 10.32
C GLN A 57 28.09 18.03 11.73
N THR A 58 27.08 17.25 12.13
CA THR A 58 26.49 17.32 13.48
C THR A 58 27.17 16.39 14.48
N LYS A 59 28.28 15.76 14.09
CA LYS A 59 29.03 14.76 14.85
C LYS A 59 28.30 13.46 15.14
N LYS A 60 27.23 13.17 14.37
CA LYS A 60 26.50 11.90 14.44
C LYS A 60 27.03 10.93 13.40
N TYR A 61 27.12 9.66 13.76
CA TYR A 61 27.54 8.60 12.83
C TYR A 61 26.41 8.18 11.91
N LYS A 62 26.71 7.96 10.63
CA LYS A 62 25.79 7.54 9.58
C LYS A 62 26.43 6.51 8.67
N ILE A 63 25.64 5.63 8.11
CA ILE A 63 26.08 4.58 7.19
C ILE A 63 25.72 4.87 5.73
N GLY A 64 25.09 6.02 5.45
CA GLY A 64 24.83 6.48 4.08
C GLY A 64 23.80 5.68 3.31
N VAL A 65 22.86 5.02 3.98
CA VAL A 65 21.76 4.28 3.35
C VAL A 65 20.41 4.87 3.75
N TRP A 66 19.43 4.70 2.86
CA TRP A 66 18.02 4.98 3.18
C TRP A 66 17.37 3.71 3.72
N VAL A 67 16.73 3.81 4.88
CA VAL A 67 16.02 2.72 5.53
C VAL A 67 14.56 3.10 5.73
N ARG A 68 13.67 2.17 5.42
CA ARG A 68 12.23 2.28 5.65
C ARG A 68 11.78 1.09 6.48
N ASP A 69 10.85 1.29 7.38
CA ASP A 69 10.20 0.27 8.20
C ASP A 69 8.69 0.26 8.02
N ASN A 70 8.16 1.21 7.23
CA ASN A 70 6.74 1.29 6.94
C ASN A 70 6.48 1.56 5.46
N ALA A 71 5.34 1.10 5.00
CA ALA A 71 4.73 1.47 3.73
C ALA A 71 3.45 2.25 3.99
N GLN A 72 3.24 3.29 3.21
CA GLN A 72 2.03 4.11 3.27
C GLN A 72 1.45 4.20 1.87
N GLY A 73 0.13 4.18 1.78
CA GLY A 73 -0.55 4.32 0.50
C GLY A 73 -2.02 4.69 0.70
N VAL A 74 -2.58 5.34 -0.29
CA VAL A 74 -4.01 5.64 -0.39
C VAL A 74 -4.60 4.69 -1.42
N GLY A 75 -5.77 4.14 -1.13
CA GLY A 75 -6.41 3.21 -2.04
C GLY A 75 -7.89 3.02 -1.73
N THR A 76 -8.51 2.10 -2.44
CA THR A 76 -9.94 1.82 -2.33
C THR A 76 -10.16 0.50 -1.61
N MET A 77 -11.01 0.51 -0.59
CA MET A 77 -11.58 -0.70 -0.02
C MET A 77 -12.58 -1.27 -1.02
N THR A 78 -12.37 -2.51 -1.43
CA THR A 78 -13.15 -3.16 -2.48
C THR A 78 -14.41 -3.82 -1.92
N TYR A 79 -14.29 -4.48 -0.77
CA TYR A 79 -15.41 -5.16 -0.11
C TYR A 79 -15.17 -5.35 1.38
N ILE A 80 -16.26 -5.56 2.11
CA ILE A 80 -16.29 -6.08 3.48
C ILE A 80 -17.26 -7.25 3.48
N ASP A 81 -16.87 -8.41 4.02
CA ASP A 81 -17.76 -9.58 4.14
C ASP A 81 -18.60 -9.53 5.43
N SER A 82 -19.54 -10.46 5.56
CA SER A 82 -20.43 -10.58 6.73
C SER A 82 -19.72 -10.86 8.05
N GLN A 83 -18.43 -11.23 7.99
CA GLN A 83 -17.60 -11.47 9.18
C GLN A 83 -16.71 -10.27 9.51
N GLY A 84 -16.79 -9.19 8.72
CA GLY A 84 -15.95 -8.02 8.84
C GLY A 84 -14.55 -8.17 8.26
N ASN A 85 -14.27 -9.21 7.46
CA ASN A 85 -13.03 -9.25 6.71
C ASN A 85 -13.14 -8.33 5.50
N PHE A 86 -12.06 -7.65 5.17
CA PHE A 86 -12.03 -6.76 4.01
C PHE A 86 -10.95 -7.15 3.01
N GLY A 87 -11.16 -6.74 1.77
CA GLY A 87 -10.15 -6.68 0.72
C GLY A 87 -10.09 -5.30 0.11
N ALA A 88 -8.89 -4.85 -0.22
CA ALA A 88 -8.67 -3.52 -0.80
C ALA A 88 -7.56 -3.53 -1.86
N LEU A 89 -7.50 -2.49 -2.67
CA LEU A 89 -6.55 -2.18 -3.75
C LEU A 89 -6.71 -3.04 -5.01
N GLY A 90 -6.90 -4.35 -4.93
CA GLY A 90 -6.86 -5.26 -6.09
C GLY A 90 -5.44 -5.56 -6.61
N HIS A 91 -4.41 -5.02 -5.98
CA HIS A 91 -2.99 -5.28 -6.23
C HIS A 91 -2.21 -5.13 -4.93
N GLY A 92 -1.01 -5.70 -4.85
CA GLY A 92 -0.16 -5.58 -3.67
C GLY A 92 0.48 -4.21 -3.51
N ILE A 93 0.91 -3.93 -2.30
CA ILE A 93 1.80 -2.80 -2.01
C ILE A 93 3.22 -3.27 -2.31
N ASN A 94 3.86 -2.59 -3.24
CA ASN A 94 5.20 -2.90 -3.69
C ASN A 94 6.19 -1.82 -3.22
N ASP A 95 7.42 -2.24 -3.00
CA ASP A 95 8.52 -1.31 -2.78
C ASP A 95 8.78 -0.48 -4.05
N VAL A 96 8.89 0.84 -3.90
CA VAL A 96 8.99 1.78 -5.03
C VAL A 96 10.32 1.68 -5.78
N ASP A 97 11.38 1.21 -5.12
CA ASP A 97 12.73 1.14 -5.70
C ASP A 97 12.97 -0.19 -6.40
N THR A 98 12.39 -1.29 -5.88
CA THR A 98 12.61 -2.64 -6.40
C THR A 98 11.41 -3.19 -7.16
N SER A 99 10.23 -2.59 -6.99
CA SER A 99 8.94 -3.10 -7.50
C SER A 99 8.55 -4.48 -6.93
N ASN A 100 9.25 -4.97 -5.93
CA ASN A 100 8.93 -6.23 -5.27
C ASN A 100 7.77 -6.04 -4.29
N LEU A 101 6.95 -7.08 -4.15
CA LEU A 101 5.90 -7.11 -3.15
C LEU A 101 6.51 -6.93 -1.76
N MET A 102 6.02 -5.95 -0.99
CA MET A 102 6.49 -5.73 0.38
C MET A 102 5.94 -6.80 1.31
N GLU A 103 6.83 -7.39 2.11
CA GLU A 103 6.43 -8.24 3.21
C GLU A 103 5.87 -7.38 4.34
N MET A 104 4.68 -7.73 4.80
CA MET A 104 3.99 -7.05 5.91
C MET A 104 3.56 -8.09 6.92
N ASN A 105 3.91 -7.86 8.18
CA ASN A 105 3.45 -8.68 9.29
C ASN A 105 2.14 -8.14 9.87
N ASP A 106 2.00 -6.82 9.85
CA ASP A 106 0.85 -6.08 10.34
C ASP A 106 0.73 -4.74 9.62
N GLY A 107 -0.40 -4.11 9.75
CA GLY A 107 -0.65 -2.77 9.23
C GLY A 107 -1.97 -2.22 9.76
N THR A 108 -2.13 -0.91 9.69
CA THR A 108 -3.34 -0.24 10.15
C THR A 108 -4.06 0.41 8.97
N LEU A 109 -5.35 0.17 8.88
CA LEU A 109 -6.23 0.79 7.89
C LEU A 109 -6.83 2.07 8.47
N TYR A 110 -6.62 3.20 7.79
CA TYR A 110 -7.14 4.50 8.17
C TYR A 110 -8.18 5.01 7.19
N GLN A 111 -9.16 5.76 7.70
CA GLN A 111 -10.03 6.57 6.86
C GLN A 111 -9.21 7.72 6.25
N THR A 112 -9.25 7.85 4.92
CA THR A 112 -8.50 8.83 4.16
C THR A 112 -9.43 9.87 3.55
N GLU A 113 -8.97 11.10 3.42
CA GLU A 113 -9.67 12.18 2.74
C GLU A 113 -9.03 12.44 1.37
N ILE A 114 -9.86 12.55 0.33
CA ILE A 114 -9.40 12.98 -1.00
C ILE A 114 -9.26 14.50 -0.99
N ILE A 115 -8.06 14.99 -1.28
CA ILE A 115 -7.74 16.43 -1.24
C ILE A 115 -7.66 17.05 -2.63
N SER A 116 -7.36 16.25 -3.65
CA SER A 116 -7.37 16.73 -5.04
C SER A 116 -7.56 15.59 -6.03
N ILE A 117 -8.15 15.95 -7.18
CA ILE A 117 -8.29 15.08 -8.33
C ILE A 117 -7.66 15.80 -9.53
N GLN A 118 -6.67 15.17 -10.14
CA GLN A 118 -6.10 15.63 -11.40
C GLN A 118 -6.70 14.80 -12.55
N LYS A 119 -7.44 15.46 -13.43
CA LYS A 119 -8.07 14.80 -14.56
C LYS A 119 -7.03 14.28 -15.56
N GLY A 120 -7.22 13.06 -16.01
CA GLY A 120 -6.37 12.45 -17.03
C GLY A 120 -6.54 13.09 -18.40
N THR A 121 -5.50 13.03 -19.20
CA THR A 121 -5.50 13.40 -20.62
C THR A 121 -4.91 12.25 -21.44
N ALA A 122 -5.03 12.33 -22.78
CA ALA A 122 -4.48 11.28 -23.65
C ALA A 122 -2.97 11.07 -23.39
N GLY A 123 -2.61 9.86 -23.01
CA GLY A 123 -1.24 9.46 -22.65
C GLY A 123 -0.79 9.81 -21.21
N HIS A 124 -1.61 10.51 -20.44
CA HIS A 124 -1.34 10.87 -19.04
C HIS A 124 -2.54 10.49 -18.17
N PRO A 125 -2.45 9.40 -17.39
CA PRO A 125 -3.51 8.99 -16.47
C PRO A 125 -3.85 10.09 -15.47
N GLY A 126 -5.11 10.16 -15.06
CA GLY A 126 -5.51 11.00 -13.93
C GLY A 126 -4.98 10.48 -12.62
N GLU A 127 -4.96 11.35 -11.61
CA GLU A 127 -4.45 11.04 -10.29
C GLU A 127 -5.40 11.58 -9.22
N MET A 128 -5.64 10.76 -8.18
CA MET A 128 -6.28 11.19 -6.94
C MET A 128 -5.25 11.28 -5.84
N THR A 129 -5.17 12.44 -5.18
CA THR A 129 -4.33 12.63 -4.01
C THR A 129 -5.17 12.56 -2.76
N GLY A 130 -4.81 11.68 -1.84
CA GLY A 130 -5.43 11.56 -0.52
C GLY A 130 -4.46 11.95 0.58
N MET A 131 -4.99 12.29 1.74
CA MET A 131 -4.24 12.55 2.95
C MET A 131 -4.62 11.55 4.04
N ILE A 132 -3.61 10.89 4.62
CA ILE A 132 -3.80 10.01 5.75
C ILE A 132 -3.61 10.83 7.02
N VAL A 133 -4.65 10.88 7.86
CA VAL A 133 -4.58 11.48 9.20
C VAL A 133 -4.40 10.35 10.20
N TYR A 134 -3.22 10.27 10.79
CA TYR A 134 -2.88 9.25 11.78
C TYR A 134 -3.45 9.62 13.15
N SER A 135 -4.69 9.20 13.41
CA SER A 135 -5.36 9.37 14.69
C SER A 135 -6.25 8.17 14.99
N ASP A 136 -6.40 7.83 16.24
CA ASP A 136 -7.14 6.64 16.69
C ASP A 136 -8.61 6.65 16.24
N ASP A 137 -9.19 7.83 16.15
CA ASP A 137 -10.55 8.01 15.66
C ASP A 137 -10.71 7.79 14.16
N ARG A 138 -9.62 7.69 13.41
CA ARG A 138 -9.58 7.38 11.96
C ARG A 138 -9.26 5.93 11.65
N ILE A 139 -8.94 5.11 12.65
CA ILE A 139 -8.66 3.70 12.44
C ILE A 139 -9.95 2.97 12.02
N LEU A 140 -9.84 2.20 10.94
CA LEU A 140 -10.92 1.38 10.36
C LEU A 140 -10.69 -0.11 10.54
N GLY A 141 -9.48 -0.54 10.87
CA GLY A 141 -9.15 -1.95 11.06
C GLY A 141 -7.68 -2.26 10.94
N ASP A 142 -7.40 -3.56 10.94
CA ASP A 142 -6.04 -4.08 10.88
C ASP A 142 -5.81 -4.81 9.55
N ILE A 143 -4.66 -4.53 8.91
CA ILE A 143 -4.20 -5.23 7.72
C ILE A 143 -3.36 -6.41 8.18
N THR A 144 -3.71 -7.62 7.76
CA THR A 144 -3.02 -8.85 8.14
C THR A 144 -2.25 -9.51 7.00
N SER A 145 -2.45 -9.04 5.77
CA SER A 145 -1.79 -9.62 4.61
C SER A 145 -1.67 -8.62 3.47
N ASN A 146 -0.49 -8.64 2.83
CA ASN A 146 -0.22 -8.00 1.54
C ASN A 146 0.10 -9.08 0.51
N SER A 147 -0.62 -9.10 -0.58
CA SER A 147 -0.44 -10.10 -1.65
C SER A 147 -0.53 -9.45 -3.02
N VAL A 148 -0.16 -10.17 -4.06
CA VAL A 148 -0.30 -9.70 -5.45
C VAL A 148 -1.75 -9.37 -5.86
N ARG A 149 -2.73 -9.82 -5.06
CA ARG A 149 -4.17 -9.59 -5.30
C ARG A 149 -4.76 -8.44 -4.50
N GLY A 150 -3.99 -7.85 -3.60
CA GLY A 150 -4.42 -6.76 -2.72
C GLY A 150 -3.99 -6.93 -1.28
N ILE A 151 -4.45 -6.03 -0.44
CA ILE A 151 -4.33 -6.10 1.01
C ILE A 151 -5.61 -6.66 1.60
N PHE A 152 -5.48 -7.45 2.67
CA PHE A 152 -6.59 -8.09 3.37
C PHE A 152 -6.43 -7.91 4.87
N GLY A 153 -7.56 -7.92 5.57
CA GLY A 153 -7.55 -7.74 7.00
C GLY A 153 -8.92 -7.77 7.64
N LYS A 154 -9.05 -7.17 8.80
CA LYS A 154 -10.27 -7.13 9.62
C LYS A 154 -10.69 -5.70 9.89
N CYS A 155 -11.94 -5.39 9.61
CA CYS A 155 -12.57 -4.12 9.94
C CYS A 155 -12.97 -4.05 11.42
N ASN A 156 -12.94 -2.86 11.98
CA ASN A 156 -13.60 -2.53 13.25
C ASN A 156 -15.06 -2.11 13.03
N ASP A 157 -15.80 -1.89 14.12
CA ASP A 157 -17.22 -1.51 14.08
C ASP A 157 -17.46 -0.19 13.32
N LYS A 158 -16.50 0.72 13.34
CA LYS A 158 -16.58 1.98 12.61
C LYS A 158 -16.56 1.78 11.10
N ALA A 159 -15.65 0.93 10.60
CA ALA A 159 -15.60 0.60 9.18
C ALA A 159 -16.89 -0.11 8.73
N LEU A 160 -17.43 -1.00 9.57
CA LEU A 160 -18.70 -1.67 9.30
C LEU A 160 -19.85 -0.68 9.19
N ALA A 161 -19.86 0.37 10.02
CA ALA A 161 -20.87 1.43 9.97
C ALA A 161 -20.76 2.35 8.74
N LEU A 162 -19.59 2.43 8.11
CA LEU A 162 -19.35 3.17 6.86
C LEU A 162 -19.73 2.36 5.61
N GLY A 163 -19.90 1.05 5.75
CA GLY A 163 -20.29 0.16 4.66
C GLY A 163 -21.71 0.41 4.18
N THR A 164 -22.05 -0.12 3.00
CA THR A 164 -23.43 -0.13 2.50
C THR A 164 -24.26 -1.07 3.35
N GLU A 165 -25.49 -0.67 3.69
CA GLU A 165 -26.37 -1.43 4.60
C GLU A 165 -26.80 -2.79 4.03
N GLU A 166 -26.79 -2.97 2.71
CA GLU A 166 -27.22 -4.20 2.08
C GLU A 166 -26.06 -4.96 1.43
N ALA A 167 -25.97 -6.26 1.77
CA ALA A 167 -25.02 -7.15 1.12
C ALA A 167 -25.41 -7.36 -0.35
N MET A 168 -24.48 -7.14 -1.26
CA MET A 168 -24.67 -7.39 -2.68
C MET A 168 -24.24 -8.81 -3.04
N PRO A 169 -24.96 -9.48 -3.96
CA PRO A 169 -24.51 -10.75 -4.53
C PRO A 169 -23.16 -10.58 -5.22
N ILE A 170 -22.26 -11.54 -5.06
CA ILE A 170 -20.99 -11.57 -5.78
C ILE A 170 -21.26 -11.95 -7.23
N GLY A 171 -20.85 -11.09 -8.16
CA GLY A 171 -20.77 -11.39 -9.58
C GLY A 171 -19.53 -12.23 -9.90
N LEU A 172 -19.71 -13.29 -10.65
CA LEU A 172 -18.60 -14.10 -11.10
C LEU A 172 -17.96 -13.51 -12.38
N LYS A 173 -16.67 -13.74 -12.55
CA LYS A 173 -15.89 -13.26 -13.73
C LYS A 173 -16.59 -13.61 -15.06
N GLN A 174 -17.22 -14.77 -15.14
CA GLN A 174 -17.93 -15.26 -16.34
C GLN A 174 -19.27 -14.54 -16.59
N GLU A 175 -19.79 -13.83 -15.60
CA GLU A 175 -21.07 -13.12 -15.65
C GLU A 175 -20.93 -11.66 -16.08
N ILE A 176 -19.70 -11.14 -16.14
CA ILE A 176 -19.44 -9.77 -16.59
C ILE A 176 -19.95 -9.61 -18.03
N ARG A 177 -20.65 -8.51 -18.28
CA ARG A 177 -21.20 -8.14 -19.60
C ARG A 177 -20.84 -6.72 -19.95
N LYS A 178 -20.64 -6.44 -21.25
CA LYS A 178 -20.53 -5.07 -21.77
C LYS A 178 -21.88 -4.36 -21.63
N GLY A 179 -21.86 -3.07 -21.38
CA GLY A 179 -23.04 -2.22 -21.26
C GLY A 179 -23.10 -1.41 -19.97
N PRO A 180 -24.27 -0.87 -19.62
CA PRO A 180 -24.45 -0.02 -18.46
C PRO A 180 -24.10 -0.75 -17.16
N ALA A 181 -23.39 -0.07 -16.27
CA ALA A 181 -23.04 -0.53 -14.93
C ALA A 181 -22.85 0.69 -14.00
N GLN A 182 -22.54 0.44 -12.75
CA GLN A 182 -22.28 1.49 -11.79
C GLN A 182 -21.00 1.19 -11.01
N ILE A 183 -20.28 2.23 -10.60
CA ILE A 183 -19.21 2.14 -9.63
C ILE A 183 -19.60 2.88 -8.36
N LEU A 184 -19.28 2.28 -7.22
CA LEU A 184 -19.42 2.92 -5.91
C LEU A 184 -18.06 3.53 -5.55
N CYS A 185 -18.01 4.83 -5.36
CA CYS A 185 -16.77 5.50 -4.93
C CYS A 185 -17.06 6.78 -4.15
N THR A 186 -16.02 7.27 -3.46
CA THR A 186 -16.03 8.50 -2.69
C THR A 186 -15.05 9.47 -3.35
N VAL A 187 -15.56 10.50 -4.05
CA VAL A 187 -14.70 11.47 -4.74
C VAL A 187 -14.84 12.90 -4.20
N ASP A 188 -15.99 13.24 -3.66
CA ASP A 188 -16.34 14.57 -3.11
C ASP A 188 -16.64 14.53 -1.60
N GLY A 189 -16.14 13.52 -0.89
CA GLY A 189 -16.45 13.26 0.51
C GLY A 189 -17.73 12.47 0.73
N THR A 190 -18.52 12.20 -0.32
CA THR A 190 -19.75 11.41 -0.27
C THR A 190 -19.58 10.12 -1.05
N THR A 191 -19.91 8.99 -0.41
CA THR A 191 -19.91 7.67 -1.09
C THR A 191 -21.24 7.50 -1.83
N ARG A 192 -21.18 7.34 -3.16
CA ARG A 192 -22.37 7.12 -3.99
C ARG A 192 -22.06 6.33 -5.24
N TYR A 193 -23.10 5.83 -5.89
CA TYR A 193 -23.01 5.17 -7.19
C TYR A 193 -22.92 6.19 -8.31
N TYR A 194 -22.02 5.91 -9.26
CA TYR A 194 -21.86 6.67 -10.50
C TYR A 194 -22.05 5.77 -11.70
N ASP A 195 -22.74 6.26 -12.70
CA ASP A 195 -23.02 5.52 -13.93
C ASP A 195 -21.77 5.39 -14.81
N ILE A 196 -21.56 4.18 -15.30
CA ILE A 196 -20.49 3.84 -16.23
C ILE A 196 -21.02 2.94 -17.35
N GLU A 197 -20.22 2.76 -18.36
CA GLU A 197 -20.41 1.74 -19.40
C GLU A 197 -19.18 0.82 -19.44
N ILE A 198 -19.38 -0.48 -19.31
CA ILE A 198 -18.33 -1.46 -19.56
C ILE A 198 -18.17 -1.59 -21.06
N THR A 199 -17.04 -1.11 -21.61
CA THR A 199 -16.76 -1.05 -23.03
C THR A 199 -16.04 -2.26 -23.54
N ASP A 200 -15.13 -2.84 -22.75
CA ASP A 200 -14.44 -4.07 -23.08
C ASP A 200 -14.13 -4.95 -21.86
N ILE A 201 -13.89 -6.26 -22.11
CA ILE A 201 -13.66 -7.27 -21.09
C ILE A 201 -12.50 -8.15 -21.56
N HIS A 202 -11.43 -8.17 -20.79
CA HIS A 202 -10.23 -8.96 -21.04
C HIS A 202 -10.13 -10.04 -19.96
N LEU A 203 -10.41 -11.27 -20.32
CA LEU A 203 -10.38 -12.38 -19.38
C LEU A 203 -9.03 -13.11 -19.35
N ASP A 204 -8.05 -12.61 -20.09
CA ASP A 204 -6.72 -13.18 -20.18
C ASP A 204 -5.96 -13.10 -18.87
N HIS A 205 -5.24 -14.16 -18.54
CA HIS A 205 -4.51 -14.25 -17.28
C HIS A 205 -3.21 -13.44 -17.25
N ASP A 206 -2.76 -12.94 -18.40
CA ASP A 206 -1.45 -12.29 -18.55
C ASP A 206 -1.46 -10.81 -18.11
N ASN A 207 -2.62 -10.22 -17.88
CA ASN A 207 -2.73 -8.81 -17.51
C ASN A 207 -3.71 -8.61 -16.35
N VAL A 208 -3.25 -8.88 -15.14
CA VAL A 208 -4.07 -8.89 -13.90
C VAL A 208 -4.77 -7.55 -13.66
N ASN A 209 -4.21 -6.44 -14.17
CA ASN A 209 -4.68 -5.07 -13.89
C ASN A 209 -5.56 -4.46 -15.00
N ARG A 210 -5.93 -5.22 -16.04
CA ARG A 210 -6.73 -4.73 -17.17
C ARG A 210 -7.84 -5.71 -17.53
N GLY A 211 -8.60 -6.16 -16.54
CA GLY A 211 -9.69 -7.12 -16.76
C GLY A 211 -10.95 -6.50 -17.36
N ILE A 212 -11.21 -5.23 -17.07
CA ILE A 212 -12.42 -4.50 -17.53
C ILE A 212 -11.99 -3.12 -18.01
N GLU A 213 -12.44 -2.74 -19.21
CA GLU A 213 -12.40 -1.35 -19.66
C GLU A 213 -13.77 -0.72 -19.44
N LEU A 214 -13.75 0.47 -18.85
CA LEU A 214 -14.97 1.21 -18.57
C LEU A 214 -14.85 2.66 -19.03
N LYS A 215 -16.02 3.24 -19.36
CA LYS A 215 -16.17 4.66 -19.63
C LYS A 215 -17.13 5.25 -18.62
N VAL A 216 -16.73 6.33 -17.96
CA VAL A 216 -17.64 7.11 -17.11
C VAL A 216 -18.69 7.78 -17.98
N THR A 217 -19.97 7.60 -17.62
CA THR A 217 -21.12 8.22 -18.29
C THR A 217 -21.87 9.18 -17.38
N ASP A 218 -21.61 9.11 -16.06
CA ASP A 218 -22.16 10.02 -15.07
C ASP A 218 -21.64 11.45 -15.28
N SER A 219 -22.58 12.42 -15.41
CA SER A 219 -22.24 13.81 -15.69
C SER A 219 -21.50 14.50 -14.55
N ASP A 220 -21.82 14.15 -13.32
CA ASP A 220 -21.20 14.76 -12.14
C ASP A 220 -19.76 14.29 -11.98
N LEU A 221 -19.52 12.98 -12.18
CA LEU A 221 -18.18 12.43 -12.13
C LEU A 221 -17.30 12.92 -13.30
N ILE A 222 -17.90 13.15 -14.48
CA ILE A 222 -17.19 13.73 -15.63
C ILE A 222 -16.80 15.19 -15.37
N ALA A 223 -17.58 15.93 -14.59
CA ALA A 223 -17.35 17.34 -14.29
C ALA A 223 -16.20 17.56 -13.29
N LEU A 224 -15.94 16.57 -12.40
CA LEU A 224 -14.82 16.55 -11.46
C LEU A 224 -13.48 16.36 -12.19
#